data_100f3fa2ceadf299798736e1b17c474e
#
_entry.id   100f3fa2ceadf299798736e1b17c474e
#
_cell.length_a   1.000
_cell.length_b   1.000
_cell.length_c   1.000
_cell.angle_alpha   90.00
_cell.angle_beta   90.00
_cell.angle_gamma   90.00
#
_symmetry.space_group_name_H-M   'P 1'
#
loop_
_entity.id
_entity.type
_entity.pdbx_description
1 polymer ?
#
loop_
_entity_poly.entity_id
_entity_poly.type
_entity_poly.pdbx_seq_one_letter_code
_entity_poly.pdbx_strand_id
1 'polypeptide(L)'
;MSDPTVIKILIMALGGQGGGVLTEWLFQACLLEDYPVRSTSIPGVAQRTGSTNYYLEIPTQTARDLGESRPEFCLYPTAGDVDLLIAPEFLELGRAIEQGFVSPDQTTAIASTHRIYSIYEKMPVGDGLYPQADLLAAARAFSLRLIAFDTLELAQRNGLKEINAIILGAVAASGVLPLREESYVKAIERHGIAVETNLRAFRLGLAQVRGMP
;
A
#
# COMPACT_ATOMS: atom_id res chain seq x y z
N MET A 1 29.24 0.29 13.74
CA MET A 1 28.13 -0.58 13.26
C MET A 1 27.27 0.32 12.40
N SER A 2 26.98 -0.07 11.16
CA SER A 2 26.03 0.69 10.33
C SER A 2 24.64 0.56 10.95
N ASP A 3 23.88 1.66 10.93
CA ASP A 3 22.48 1.62 11.36
C ASP A 3 21.69 0.57 10.56
N PRO A 4 20.77 -0.17 11.20
CA PRO A 4 19.98 -1.15 10.50
C PRO A 4 19.13 -0.47 9.42
N THR A 5 19.16 -1.03 8.21
CA THR A 5 18.33 -0.53 7.11
C THR A 5 16.85 -0.72 7.46
N VAL A 6 16.04 0.30 7.21
CA VAL A 6 14.60 0.31 7.49
C VAL A 6 13.83 0.41 6.17
N ILE A 7 12.85 -0.47 5.97
CA ILE A 7 11.90 -0.42 4.86
C ILE A 7 10.76 0.53 5.24
N LYS A 8 10.47 1.48 4.39
CA LYS A 8 9.49 2.55 4.58
C LYS A 8 8.29 2.35 3.68
N ILE A 9 7.12 2.18 4.28
CA ILE A 9 5.86 1.91 3.59
C ILE A 9 4.92 3.09 3.79
N LEU A 10 4.41 3.63 2.70
CA LEU A 10 3.37 4.66 2.71
C LEU A 10 2.09 4.13 2.06
N ILE A 11 0.99 4.15 2.81
CA ILE A 11 -0.34 3.83 2.29
C ILE A 11 -1.13 5.13 2.21
N MET A 12 -1.52 5.53 1.01
CA MET A 12 -2.37 6.68 0.77
C MET A 12 -3.74 6.21 0.31
N ALA A 13 -4.72 6.32 1.20
CA ALA A 13 -6.07 5.81 0.96
C ALA A 13 -7.14 6.87 1.26
N LEU A 14 -8.28 6.77 0.57
CA LEU A 14 -9.45 7.57 0.92
C LEU A 14 -10.13 7.00 2.17
N GLY A 15 -10.70 7.87 2.97
CA GLY A 15 -11.49 7.48 4.14
C GLY A 15 -12.61 6.51 3.77
N GLY A 16 -12.70 5.39 4.49
CA GLY A 16 -13.67 4.32 4.23
C GLY A 16 -13.20 3.21 3.27
N GLN A 17 -12.04 3.35 2.64
CA GLN A 17 -11.46 2.31 1.77
C GLN A 17 -10.69 1.19 2.53
N GLY A 18 -10.72 1.21 3.86
CA GLY A 18 -10.10 0.17 4.68
C GLY A 18 -8.57 0.22 4.73
N GLY A 19 -7.95 1.38 4.49
CA GLY A 19 -6.50 1.55 4.63
C GLY A 19 -5.99 1.17 6.01
N GLY A 20 -6.77 1.43 7.08
CA GLY A 20 -6.45 1.00 8.42
C GLY A 20 -6.41 -0.52 8.60
N VAL A 21 -7.32 -1.25 7.96
CA VAL A 21 -7.32 -2.73 7.98
C VAL A 21 -6.09 -3.29 7.25
N LEU A 22 -5.74 -2.71 6.11
CA LEU A 22 -4.54 -3.09 5.36
C LEU A 22 -3.27 -2.84 6.20
N THR A 23 -3.20 -1.68 6.86
CA THR A 23 -2.12 -1.34 7.78
C THR A 23 -2.01 -2.34 8.93
N GLU A 24 -3.14 -2.71 9.55
CA GLU A 24 -3.18 -3.68 10.64
C GLU A 24 -2.70 -5.06 10.20
N TRP A 25 -3.12 -5.55 9.02
CA TRP A 25 -2.63 -6.82 8.49
C TRP A 25 -1.13 -6.82 8.26
N LEU A 26 -0.58 -5.75 7.68
CA LEU A 26 0.87 -5.60 7.50
C LEU A 26 1.61 -5.57 8.84
N PHE A 27 1.09 -4.81 9.79
CA PHE A 27 1.65 -4.72 11.14
C PHE A 27 1.69 -6.10 11.83
N GLN A 28 0.57 -6.84 11.79
CA GLN A 28 0.48 -8.18 12.37
C GLN A 28 1.38 -9.20 11.65
N ALA A 29 1.49 -9.11 10.31
CA ALA A 29 2.37 -9.98 9.56
C ALA A 29 3.86 -9.80 9.94
N CYS A 30 4.28 -8.55 10.19
CA CYS A 30 5.62 -8.23 10.68
C CYS A 30 5.88 -8.85 12.06
N LEU A 31 4.95 -8.66 13.01
CA LEU A 31 5.07 -9.21 14.37
C LEU A 31 5.12 -10.75 14.36
N LEU A 32 4.43 -11.40 13.44
CA LEU A 32 4.43 -12.86 13.32
C LEU A 32 5.79 -13.45 12.93
N GLU A 33 6.65 -12.65 12.32
CA GLU A 33 8.00 -13.03 11.92
C GLU A 33 9.09 -12.31 12.73
N ASP A 34 8.71 -11.79 13.92
CA ASP A 34 9.65 -11.13 14.83
C ASP A 34 10.31 -9.87 14.26
N TYR A 35 9.67 -9.21 13.27
CA TYR A 35 10.14 -7.91 12.80
C TYR A 35 9.58 -6.80 13.69
N PRO A 36 10.43 -5.94 14.28
CA PRO A 36 9.96 -4.72 14.90
C PRO A 36 9.26 -3.85 13.84
N VAL A 37 8.14 -3.28 14.20
CA VAL A 37 7.38 -2.44 13.27
C VAL A 37 6.79 -1.26 14.01
N ARG A 38 6.84 -0.09 13.40
CA ARG A 38 6.15 1.10 13.86
C ARG A 38 5.14 1.54 12.81
N SER A 39 3.97 1.96 13.27
CA SER A 39 2.92 2.49 12.41
C SER A 39 2.43 3.82 12.95
N THR A 40 2.21 4.78 12.05
CA THR A 40 1.57 6.06 12.33
C THR A 40 0.45 6.29 11.33
N SER A 41 -0.58 7.04 11.73
CA SER A 41 -1.67 7.43 10.82
C SER A 41 -1.90 8.93 10.91
N ILE A 42 -2.07 9.56 9.76
CA ILE A 42 -2.39 10.97 9.65
C ILE A 42 -3.72 11.09 8.91
N PRO A 43 -4.82 11.23 9.66
CA PRO A 43 -6.14 11.39 9.04
C PRO A 43 -6.19 12.74 8.32
N GLY A 44 -6.73 12.74 7.10
CA GLY A 44 -7.05 13.97 6.39
C GLY A 44 -8.12 14.78 7.11
N VAL A 45 -8.16 16.09 6.87
CA VAL A 45 -9.08 17.04 7.53
C VAL A 45 -10.55 16.74 7.21
N ALA A 46 -10.85 16.11 6.07
CA ALA A 46 -12.20 15.72 5.70
C ALA A 46 -12.53 14.31 6.23
N GLN A 47 -13.47 14.23 7.14
CA GLN A 47 -13.91 12.97 7.77
C GLN A 47 -14.61 11.98 6.82
N ARG A 48 -15.01 12.40 5.63
CA ARG A 48 -15.57 11.58 4.56
C ARG A 48 -14.88 11.91 3.25
N THR A 49 -14.36 10.89 2.55
CA THR A 49 -13.62 11.02 1.28
C THR A 49 -12.33 11.84 1.35
N GLY A 50 -11.84 12.17 2.55
CA GLY A 50 -10.50 12.75 2.74
C GLY A 50 -9.41 11.68 2.66
N SER A 51 -8.25 12.04 2.12
CA SER A 51 -7.08 11.18 2.12
C SER A 51 -6.62 10.91 3.56
N THR A 52 -6.28 9.67 3.85
CA THR A 52 -5.63 9.27 5.09
C THR A 52 -4.32 8.58 4.73
N ASN A 53 -3.23 9.06 5.31
CA ASN A 53 -1.92 8.47 5.12
C ASN A 53 -1.62 7.55 6.31
N TYR A 54 -1.19 6.34 6.02
CA TYR A 54 -0.63 5.41 7.00
C TYR A 54 0.83 5.19 6.64
N TYR A 55 1.70 5.31 7.62
CA TYR A 55 3.12 5.14 7.44
C TYR A 55 3.64 4.05 8.35
N LEU A 56 4.38 3.09 7.79
CA LEU A 56 5.01 2.01 8.55
C LEU A 56 6.50 1.98 8.27
N GLU A 57 7.26 1.68 9.28
CA GLU A 57 8.69 1.39 9.18
C GLU A 57 9.00 0.02 9.76
N ILE A 58 9.81 -0.75 9.03
CA ILE A 58 10.17 -2.13 9.34
C ILE A 58 11.69 -2.29 9.11
N PRO A 59 12.50 -2.61 10.12
CA PRO A 59 13.88 -2.98 9.89
C PRO A 59 13.98 -4.22 8.99
N THR A 60 15.04 -4.30 8.21
CA THR A 60 15.33 -5.50 7.39
C THR A 60 15.77 -6.71 8.21
N GLN A 61 15.98 -6.53 9.51
CA GLN A 61 16.42 -7.53 10.47
C GLN A 61 15.33 -7.83 11.50
N THR A 62 15.24 -9.09 11.93
CA THR A 62 14.34 -9.49 13.00
C THR A 62 14.79 -8.91 14.35
N ALA A 63 13.90 -8.87 15.37
CA ALA A 63 14.26 -8.42 16.71
C ALA A 63 15.39 -9.26 17.31
N ARG A 64 15.41 -10.55 17.00
CA ARG A 64 16.50 -11.46 17.40
C ARG A 64 17.84 -11.06 16.79
N ASP A 65 17.85 -10.74 15.48
CA ASP A 65 19.08 -10.39 14.76
C ASP A 65 19.60 -9.00 15.14
N LEU A 66 18.70 -8.08 15.48
CA LEU A 66 19.04 -6.76 16.00
C LEU A 66 19.71 -6.82 17.38
N GLY A 67 19.36 -7.80 18.22
CA GLY A 67 19.90 -7.95 19.56
C GLY A 67 19.61 -6.71 20.44
N GLU A 68 20.68 -5.99 20.83
CA GLU A 68 20.57 -4.75 21.62
C GLU A 68 20.43 -3.49 20.74
N SER A 69 20.58 -3.62 19.43
CA SER A 69 20.43 -2.50 18.50
C SER A 69 18.98 -1.98 18.51
N ARG A 70 18.82 -0.67 18.48
CA ARG A 70 17.51 -0.02 18.45
C ARG A 70 17.42 0.81 17.19
N PRO A 71 16.69 0.35 16.15
CA PRO A 71 16.46 1.16 14.95
C PRO A 71 15.71 2.44 15.33
N GLU A 72 16.13 3.55 14.76
CA GLU A 72 15.40 4.80 14.87
C GLU A 72 14.25 4.80 13.85
N PHE A 73 13.04 5.10 14.31
CA PHE A 73 11.85 5.17 13.49
C PHE A 73 11.39 6.61 13.34
N CYS A 74 11.06 6.98 12.11
CA CYS A 74 10.43 8.27 11.81
C CYS A 74 8.91 8.20 12.03
N LEU A 75 8.30 9.36 12.26
CA LEU A 75 6.84 9.48 12.39
C LEU A 75 6.16 9.72 11.04
N TYR A 76 6.91 10.15 10.04
CA TYR A 76 6.40 10.58 8.75
C TYR A 76 7.41 10.29 7.64
N PRO A 77 6.98 9.93 6.42
CA PRO A 77 7.89 9.68 5.32
C PRO A 77 8.63 10.95 4.88
N THR A 78 9.89 10.79 4.53
CA THR A 78 10.67 11.83 3.87
C THR A 78 10.43 11.78 2.37
N ALA A 79 10.44 12.92 1.70
CA ALA A 79 10.29 13.00 0.25
C ALA A 79 11.40 12.18 -0.44
N GLY A 80 11.01 11.37 -1.43
CA GLY A 80 11.91 10.51 -2.19
C GLY A 80 12.46 9.29 -1.42
N ASP A 81 11.99 9.04 -0.20
CA ASP A 81 12.55 8.02 0.68
C ASP A 81 11.46 7.03 1.16
N VAL A 82 10.66 6.54 0.22
CA VAL A 82 9.63 5.52 0.41
C VAL A 82 9.98 4.30 -0.44
N ASP A 83 10.10 3.12 0.19
CA ASP A 83 10.39 1.87 -0.51
C ASP A 83 9.15 1.27 -1.15
N LEU A 84 8.01 1.34 -0.45
CA LEU A 84 6.74 0.81 -0.91
C LEU A 84 5.63 1.85 -0.76
N LEU A 85 5.10 2.32 -1.89
CA LEU A 85 3.87 3.09 -1.94
C LEU A 85 2.69 2.16 -2.23
N ILE A 86 1.62 2.29 -1.46
CA ILE A 86 0.35 1.58 -1.69
C ILE A 86 -0.76 2.61 -1.86
N ALA A 87 -1.39 2.63 -3.03
CA ALA A 87 -2.50 3.52 -3.37
C ALA A 87 -3.74 2.71 -3.79
N PRO A 88 -4.68 2.41 -2.87
CA PRO A 88 -5.92 1.70 -3.19
C PRO A 88 -6.83 2.44 -4.16
N GLU A 89 -6.56 3.71 -4.44
CA GLU A 89 -7.30 4.59 -5.35
C GLU A 89 -6.34 5.36 -6.25
N PHE A 90 -6.75 5.56 -7.49
CA PHE A 90 -5.89 6.03 -8.57
C PHE A 90 -5.33 7.45 -8.36
N LEU A 91 -6.15 8.37 -7.86
CA LEU A 91 -5.70 9.76 -7.62
C LEU A 91 -4.73 9.86 -6.44
N GLU A 92 -4.77 8.92 -5.50
CA GLU A 92 -3.81 8.89 -4.38
C GLU A 92 -2.39 8.56 -4.87
N LEU A 93 -2.26 7.75 -5.95
CA LEU A 93 -0.98 7.56 -6.63
C LEU A 93 -0.45 8.89 -7.19
N GLY A 94 -1.31 9.67 -7.86
CA GLY A 94 -0.94 10.99 -8.38
C GLY A 94 -0.52 11.94 -7.27
N ARG A 95 -1.24 11.95 -6.17
CA ARG A 95 -0.93 12.78 -5.01
C ARG A 95 0.40 12.41 -4.36
N ALA A 96 0.73 11.12 -4.30
CA ALA A 96 2.04 10.67 -3.79
C ALA A 96 3.19 11.17 -4.67
N ILE A 97 3.00 11.19 -5.99
CA ILE A 97 3.96 11.73 -6.94
C ILE A 97 4.09 13.24 -6.77
N GLU A 98 2.97 13.96 -6.71
CA GLU A 98 2.95 15.42 -6.54
C GLU A 98 3.60 15.86 -5.23
N GLN A 99 3.42 15.11 -4.16
CA GLN A 99 4.05 15.37 -2.87
C GLN A 99 5.52 14.92 -2.80
N GLY A 100 6.04 14.31 -3.87
CA GLY A 100 7.43 13.90 -3.98
C GLY A 100 7.80 12.69 -3.14
N PHE A 101 6.85 11.86 -2.70
CA PHE A 101 7.15 10.67 -1.89
C PHE A 101 7.77 9.53 -2.70
N VAL A 102 7.49 9.46 -4.00
CA VAL A 102 8.02 8.42 -4.88
C VAL A 102 9.36 8.80 -5.49
N SER A 103 10.22 7.81 -5.68
CA SER A 103 11.54 7.95 -6.28
C SER A 103 11.74 6.88 -7.36
N PRO A 104 12.29 7.23 -8.54
CA PRO A 104 12.60 6.26 -9.60
C PRO A 104 13.71 5.27 -9.20
N ASP A 105 14.50 5.61 -8.20
CA ASP A 105 15.64 4.79 -7.76
C ASP A 105 15.28 3.83 -6.64
N GLN A 106 14.12 4.01 -5.97
CA GLN A 106 13.81 3.28 -4.74
C GLN A 106 12.38 2.74 -4.69
N THR A 107 11.36 3.54 -5.08
CA THR A 107 9.98 3.23 -4.76
C THR A 107 9.37 2.16 -5.65
N THR A 108 8.90 1.07 -5.07
CA THR A 108 7.89 0.21 -5.70
C THR A 108 6.50 0.76 -5.40
N ALA A 109 5.74 1.13 -6.43
CA ALA A 109 4.37 1.62 -6.29
C ALA A 109 3.37 0.51 -6.64
N ILE A 110 2.45 0.20 -5.72
CA ILE A 110 1.33 -0.70 -5.92
C ILE A 110 0.05 0.13 -5.89
N ALA A 111 -0.66 0.20 -7.01
CA ALA A 111 -1.82 1.06 -7.12
C ALA A 111 -3.01 0.38 -7.80
N SER A 112 -4.23 0.70 -7.32
CA SER A 112 -5.43 0.42 -8.09
C SER A 112 -5.61 1.47 -9.18
N THR A 113 -5.96 1.04 -10.39
CA THR A 113 -6.36 1.96 -11.45
C THR A 113 -7.84 2.34 -11.35
N HIS A 114 -8.57 1.76 -10.41
CA HIS A 114 -9.92 2.21 -10.09
C HIS A 114 -9.92 3.65 -9.58
N ARG A 115 -10.80 4.47 -10.14
CA ARG A 115 -10.86 5.91 -9.86
C ARG A 115 -12.15 6.28 -9.15
N ILE A 116 -12.02 7.00 -8.05
CA ILE A 116 -13.11 7.68 -7.38
C ILE A 116 -13.01 9.17 -7.72
N TYR A 117 -13.92 9.66 -8.56
CA TYR A 117 -13.91 11.06 -8.97
C TYR A 117 -14.02 11.99 -7.76
N SER A 118 -13.08 12.91 -7.64
CA SER A 118 -13.10 13.99 -6.65
C SER A 118 -14.28 14.94 -6.90
N ILE A 119 -14.59 15.81 -5.92
CA ILE A 119 -15.61 16.82 -6.08
C ILE A 119 -15.28 17.76 -7.24
N TYR A 120 -14.00 18.14 -7.37
CA TYR A 120 -13.55 19.04 -8.45
C TYR A 120 -13.70 18.41 -9.83
N GLU A 121 -13.53 17.10 -9.97
CA GLU A 121 -13.75 16.38 -11.21
C GLU A 121 -15.22 16.18 -11.56
N LYS A 122 -16.10 16.26 -10.58
CA LYS A 122 -17.57 16.19 -10.76
C LYS A 122 -18.20 17.55 -11.05
N MET A 123 -17.48 18.65 -10.88
CA MET A 123 -17.99 19.99 -11.14
C MET A 123 -17.97 20.28 -12.63
N PRO A 124 -19.08 20.71 -13.25
CA PRO A 124 -19.24 20.81 -14.71
C PRO A 124 -18.59 22.07 -15.31
N VAL A 125 -17.47 22.53 -14.82
CA VAL A 125 -16.76 23.69 -15.36
C VAL A 125 -15.47 23.21 -16.06
N GLY A 126 -15.64 22.74 -17.30
CA GLY A 126 -14.54 22.28 -18.14
C GLY A 126 -14.20 20.79 -17.95
N ASP A 127 -13.25 20.32 -18.74
CA ASP A 127 -12.74 18.95 -18.71
C ASP A 127 -11.70 18.82 -17.61
N GLY A 128 -12.15 18.91 -16.34
CA GLY A 128 -11.26 18.82 -15.16
C GLY A 128 -10.76 17.41 -14.83
N LEU A 129 -10.95 16.46 -15.76
CA LEU A 129 -10.49 15.08 -15.61
C LEU A 129 -9.01 14.96 -15.92
N TYR A 130 -8.23 14.55 -14.94
CA TYR A 130 -6.84 14.20 -15.19
C TYR A 130 -6.75 12.94 -16.04
N PRO A 131 -6.09 12.94 -17.22
CA PRO A 131 -6.01 11.77 -18.09
C PRO A 131 -5.34 10.59 -17.38
N GLN A 132 -5.99 9.43 -17.40
CA GLN A 132 -5.44 8.23 -16.76
C GLN A 132 -4.09 7.80 -17.35
N ALA A 133 -3.94 7.93 -18.67
CA ALA A 133 -2.71 7.59 -19.38
C ALA A 133 -1.52 8.43 -18.88
N ASP A 134 -1.73 9.72 -18.66
CA ASP A 134 -0.69 10.64 -18.22
C ASP A 134 -0.24 10.32 -16.80
N LEU A 135 -1.19 10.00 -15.91
CA LEU A 135 -0.87 9.59 -14.55
C LEU A 135 -0.10 8.26 -14.52
N LEU A 136 -0.48 7.28 -15.34
CA LEU A 136 0.27 6.03 -15.43
C LEU A 136 1.66 6.24 -16.04
N ALA A 137 1.80 7.13 -17.01
CA ALA A 137 3.10 7.49 -17.58
C ALA A 137 3.99 8.16 -16.51
N ALA A 138 3.43 9.13 -15.76
CA ALA A 138 4.13 9.75 -14.64
C ALA A 138 4.53 8.72 -13.58
N ALA A 139 3.61 7.83 -13.19
CA ALA A 139 3.91 6.79 -12.20
C ALA A 139 5.06 5.87 -12.63
N ARG A 140 5.10 5.49 -13.91
CA ARG A 140 6.23 4.71 -14.46
C ARG A 140 7.55 5.48 -14.47
N ALA A 141 7.49 6.79 -14.73
CA ALA A 141 8.69 7.62 -14.79
C ALA A 141 9.26 7.93 -13.39
N PHE A 142 8.40 8.05 -12.38
CA PHE A 142 8.76 8.47 -11.03
C PHE A 142 8.84 7.32 -10.01
N SER A 143 8.64 6.06 -10.40
CA SER A 143 8.85 4.91 -9.51
C SER A 143 9.82 3.92 -10.12
N LEU A 144 10.58 3.23 -9.26
CA LEU A 144 11.47 2.14 -9.65
C LEU A 144 10.68 0.99 -10.31
N ARG A 145 9.51 0.68 -9.74
CA ARG A 145 8.61 -0.36 -10.24
C ARG A 145 7.17 0.05 -10.01
N LEU A 146 6.33 -0.06 -11.04
CA LEU A 146 4.90 0.17 -10.95
C LEU A 146 4.13 -1.15 -11.13
N ILE A 147 3.32 -1.50 -10.13
CA ILE A 147 2.34 -2.59 -10.16
C ILE A 147 0.96 -1.93 -10.11
N ALA A 148 0.28 -1.82 -11.25
CA ALA A 148 -0.99 -1.13 -11.36
C ALA A 148 -2.03 -1.97 -12.11
N PHE A 149 -3.20 -2.15 -11.50
CA PHE A 149 -4.34 -2.88 -12.06
C PHE A 149 -5.63 -2.45 -11.39
N ASP A 150 -6.77 -2.69 -12.01
CA ASP A 150 -8.07 -2.36 -11.41
C ASP A 150 -8.46 -3.42 -10.38
N THR A 151 -8.28 -3.08 -9.11
CA THR A 151 -8.61 -3.98 -7.98
C THR A 151 -10.11 -4.17 -7.81
N LEU A 152 -10.93 -3.15 -8.13
CA LEU A 152 -12.38 -3.26 -8.03
C LEU A 152 -12.94 -4.15 -9.14
N GLU A 153 -12.49 -3.97 -10.38
CA GLU A 153 -12.87 -4.83 -11.50
C GLU A 153 -12.49 -6.28 -11.23
N LEU A 154 -11.26 -6.52 -10.74
CA LEU A 154 -10.79 -7.85 -10.38
C LEU A 154 -11.65 -8.49 -9.29
N ALA A 155 -12.01 -7.74 -8.25
CA ALA A 155 -12.91 -8.19 -7.19
C ALA A 155 -14.29 -8.55 -7.75
N GLN A 156 -14.92 -7.65 -8.52
CA GLN A 156 -16.27 -7.83 -9.07
C GLN A 156 -16.37 -9.04 -9.98
N ARG A 157 -15.40 -9.25 -10.88
CA ARG A 157 -15.33 -10.43 -11.77
C ARG A 157 -15.25 -11.75 -11.01
N ASN A 158 -14.78 -11.74 -9.78
CA ASN A 158 -14.67 -12.91 -8.91
C ASN A 158 -15.74 -12.97 -7.80
N GLY A 159 -16.76 -12.12 -7.85
CA GLY A 159 -17.83 -12.07 -6.86
C GLY A 159 -17.37 -11.62 -5.47
N LEU A 160 -16.35 -10.77 -5.40
CA LEU A 160 -15.74 -10.24 -4.18
C LEU A 160 -15.97 -8.74 -4.08
N LYS A 161 -15.77 -8.21 -2.86
CA LYS A 161 -15.81 -6.78 -2.54
C LYS A 161 -14.54 -6.31 -1.83
N GLU A 162 -13.71 -7.24 -1.41
CA GLU A 162 -12.56 -7.06 -0.51
C GLU A 162 -11.31 -6.61 -1.28
N ILE A 163 -11.28 -5.36 -1.74
CA ILE A 163 -10.15 -4.79 -2.52
C ILE A 163 -8.84 -4.73 -1.73
N ASN A 164 -8.91 -4.50 -0.40
CA ASN A 164 -7.70 -4.39 0.42
C ASN A 164 -6.94 -5.71 0.54
N ALA A 165 -7.66 -6.83 0.61
CA ALA A 165 -7.02 -8.13 0.62
C ALA A 165 -6.38 -8.47 -0.74
N ILE A 166 -6.96 -8.00 -1.86
CA ILE A 166 -6.32 -8.08 -3.19
C ILE A 166 -5.01 -7.29 -3.19
N ILE A 167 -5.02 -6.07 -2.65
CA ILE A 167 -3.82 -5.23 -2.55
C ILE A 167 -2.77 -5.89 -1.63
N LEU A 168 -3.18 -6.46 -0.50
CA LEU A 168 -2.29 -7.21 0.39
C LEU A 168 -1.61 -8.39 -0.35
N GLY A 169 -2.35 -9.09 -1.21
CA GLY A 169 -1.80 -10.14 -2.07
C GLY A 169 -0.78 -9.59 -3.07
N ALA A 170 -1.03 -8.41 -3.64
CA ALA A 170 -0.08 -7.73 -4.50
C ALA A 170 1.18 -7.32 -3.75
N VAL A 171 1.07 -6.85 -2.51
CA VAL A 171 2.22 -6.56 -1.64
C VAL A 171 3.04 -7.82 -1.38
N ALA A 172 2.42 -8.93 -1.02
CA ALA A 172 3.11 -10.18 -0.80
C ALA A 172 3.85 -10.67 -2.06
N ALA A 173 3.21 -10.54 -3.24
CA ALA A 173 3.83 -10.93 -4.52
C ALA A 173 4.91 -9.98 -5.00
N SER A 174 4.94 -8.73 -4.53
CA SER A 174 5.95 -7.75 -4.94
C SER A 174 7.36 -8.09 -4.49
N GLY A 175 7.49 -8.84 -3.39
CA GLY A 175 8.76 -9.21 -2.78
C GLY A 175 9.51 -8.04 -2.11
N VAL A 176 8.89 -6.88 -1.92
CA VAL A 176 9.53 -5.73 -1.25
C VAL A 176 9.74 -5.99 0.23
N LEU A 177 8.78 -6.66 0.88
CA LEU A 177 8.87 -6.96 2.30
C LEU A 177 9.50 -8.33 2.54
N PRO A 178 10.35 -8.48 3.58
CA PRO A 178 11.03 -9.73 3.91
C PRO A 178 10.09 -10.68 4.68
N LEU A 179 8.83 -10.78 4.25
CA LEU A 179 7.79 -11.55 4.92
C LEU A 179 7.35 -12.73 4.04
N ARG A 180 7.09 -13.86 4.69
CA ARG A 180 6.55 -15.06 4.03
C ARG A 180 5.04 -14.92 3.80
N GLU A 181 4.57 -15.56 2.75
CA GLU A 181 3.14 -15.55 2.37
C GLU A 181 2.23 -16.00 3.53
N GLU A 182 2.68 -17.01 4.29
CA GLU A 182 1.93 -17.54 5.43
C GLU A 182 1.68 -16.51 6.53
N SER A 183 2.54 -15.51 6.67
CA SER A 183 2.37 -14.47 7.70
C SER A 183 1.27 -13.49 7.35
N TYR A 184 1.09 -13.19 6.07
CA TYR A 184 -0.06 -12.41 5.61
C TYR A 184 -1.38 -13.18 5.77
N VAL A 185 -1.38 -14.48 5.44
CA VAL A 185 -2.54 -15.36 5.65
C VAL A 185 -2.93 -15.38 7.12
N LYS A 186 -1.97 -15.60 8.03
CA LYS A 186 -2.22 -15.61 9.47
C LYS A 186 -2.70 -14.25 10.01
N ALA A 187 -2.22 -13.13 9.44
CA ALA A 187 -2.69 -11.81 9.80
C ALA A 187 -4.18 -11.62 9.47
N ILE A 188 -4.62 -12.08 8.29
CA ILE A 188 -6.04 -12.09 7.90
C ILE A 188 -6.85 -12.98 8.84
N GLU A 189 -6.38 -14.19 9.13
CA GLU A 189 -7.05 -15.14 10.03
C GLU A 189 -7.20 -14.57 11.45
N ARG A 190 -6.15 -13.95 11.99
CA ARG A 190 -6.18 -13.31 13.33
C ARG A 190 -7.14 -12.13 13.40
N HIS A 191 -7.29 -11.39 12.32
CA HIS A 191 -8.25 -10.28 12.26
C HIS A 191 -9.70 -10.76 12.42
N GLY A 192 -10.01 -11.99 11.98
CA GLY A 192 -11.25 -12.71 12.28
C GLY A 192 -12.50 -12.22 11.53
N ILE A 193 -12.40 -11.20 10.67
CA ILE A 193 -13.54 -10.64 9.93
C ILE A 193 -13.48 -11.10 8.48
N ALA A 194 -14.57 -11.71 7.98
CA ALA A 194 -14.72 -12.16 6.60
C ALA A 194 -13.50 -12.97 6.09
N VAL A 195 -12.96 -13.86 6.93
CA VAL A 195 -11.67 -14.54 6.74
C VAL A 195 -11.60 -15.24 5.39
N GLU A 196 -12.56 -16.10 5.08
CA GLU A 196 -12.57 -16.86 3.81
C GLU A 196 -12.58 -15.95 2.57
N THR A 197 -13.40 -14.89 2.61
CA THR A 197 -13.52 -13.93 1.51
C THR A 197 -12.23 -13.14 1.33
N ASN A 198 -11.63 -12.69 2.43
CA ASN A 198 -10.35 -11.99 2.42
C ASN A 198 -9.20 -12.90 1.95
N LEU A 199 -9.16 -14.16 2.33
CA LEU A 199 -8.15 -15.11 1.86
C LEU A 199 -8.30 -15.39 0.35
N ARG A 200 -9.54 -15.50 -0.17
CA ARG A 200 -9.77 -15.62 -1.61
C ARG A 200 -9.29 -14.37 -2.35
N ALA A 201 -9.61 -13.19 -1.85
CA ALA A 201 -9.19 -11.92 -2.40
C ALA A 201 -7.65 -11.76 -2.36
N PHE A 202 -7.00 -12.13 -1.27
CA PHE A 202 -5.54 -12.16 -1.13
C PHE A 202 -4.88 -13.03 -2.21
N ARG A 203 -5.37 -14.26 -2.40
CA ARG A 203 -4.84 -15.17 -3.43
C ARG A 203 -5.03 -14.63 -4.85
N LEU A 204 -6.13 -13.91 -5.12
CA LEU A 204 -6.34 -13.25 -6.41
C LEU A 204 -5.30 -12.15 -6.65
N GLY A 205 -5.05 -11.30 -5.67
CA GLY A 205 -4.03 -10.26 -5.80
C GLY A 205 -2.63 -10.81 -6.00
N LEU A 206 -2.30 -11.87 -5.28
CA LEU A 206 -1.03 -12.58 -5.40
C LEU A 206 -0.86 -13.20 -6.80
N ALA A 207 -1.88 -13.88 -7.31
CA ALA A 207 -1.87 -14.47 -8.64
C ALA A 207 -1.81 -13.41 -9.75
N GLN A 208 -2.53 -12.27 -9.57
CA GLN A 208 -2.54 -11.17 -10.53
C GLN A 208 -1.13 -10.62 -10.75
N VAL A 209 -0.38 -10.36 -9.68
CA VAL A 209 0.98 -9.80 -9.78
C VAL A 209 1.98 -10.82 -10.29
N ARG A 210 1.88 -12.09 -9.86
CA ARG A 210 2.75 -13.18 -10.37
C ARG A 210 2.56 -13.49 -11.84
N GLY A 211 1.38 -13.17 -12.40
CA GLY A 211 1.07 -13.31 -13.82
C GLY A 211 1.40 -12.08 -14.67
N MET A 212 1.90 -11.00 -14.07
CA MET A 212 2.36 -9.82 -14.80
C MET A 212 3.75 -10.08 -15.39
N PRO A 213 4.04 -9.56 -16.61
CA PRO A 213 5.35 -9.70 -17.24
C PRO A 213 6.45 -8.94 -16.51
#